data_89b426e187188895709af5681a10431d
#
_entry.id   89b426e187188895709af5681a10431d
#
_cell.length_a   1.000
_cell.length_b   1.000
_cell.length_c   1.000
_cell.angle_alpha   90.00
_cell.angle_beta   90.00
_cell.angle_gamma   90.00
#
_symmetry.space_group_name_H-M   'P 1'
#
loop_
_entity.id
_entity.type
_entity.pdbx_description
1 polymer ?
#
loop_
_entity_poly.entity_id
_entity_poly.type
_entity_poly.pdbx_seq_one_letter_code
_entity_poly.pdbx_strand_id
1 'polypeptide(L)'
;NVQELAGYKQQDLVGNKANSYVNLIHEEDAQSVDDAVAAAIEQHKNWDVDYRLKCKKGEPIWVNEKGGPVFDDDNQVAFLEGVVTNIQARKMQELERQSRMEEVESHSSDIVKQTHTILDMLKTLRLLSLNASIEAARAGDAGRGFAVVAEEVKKLAERTGQATAEITRLTKELDALLK
;
A
#
# COMPACT_ATOMS: atom_id res chain seq x y z
N ASN A 1 16.17 -23.62 13.60
CA ASN A 1 15.62 -24.66 14.49
C ASN A 1 14.09 -24.54 14.52
N VAL A 2 13.39 -25.63 14.15
CA VAL A 2 11.91 -25.65 14.07
C VAL A 2 11.24 -25.35 15.42
N GLN A 3 11.90 -25.67 16.52
CA GLN A 3 11.36 -25.40 17.86
C GLN A 3 11.34 -23.89 18.17
N GLU A 4 12.34 -23.14 17.75
CA GLU A 4 12.37 -21.68 17.87
C GLU A 4 11.40 -21.01 16.89
N LEU A 5 11.27 -21.60 15.70
CA LEU A 5 10.43 -21.09 14.63
C LEU A 5 8.93 -21.25 14.94
N ALA A 6 8.49 -22.47 15.23
CA ALA A 6 7.07 -22.83 15.31
C ALA A 6 6.68 -23.55 16.62
N GLY A 7 7.60 -23.75 17.56
CA GLY A 7 7.36 -24.36 18.86
C GLY A 7 7.27 -25.88 18.87
N TYR A 8 7.46 -26.56 17.76
CA TYR A 8 7.50 -28.02 17.67
C TYR A 8 8.89 -28.56 17.96
N LYS A 9 8.99 -29.64 18.73
CA LYS A 9 10.26 -30.31 18.93
C LYS A 9 10.69 -31.02 17.65
N GLN A 10 11.98 -31.06 17.38
CA GLN A 10 12.52 -31.75 16.21
C GLN A 10 12.08 -33.23 16.16
N GLN A 11 12.04 -33.91 17.30
CA GLN A 11 11.62 -35.29 17.41
C GLN A 11 10.13 -35.56 17.04
N ASP A 12 9.30 -34.51 17.07
CA ASP A 12 7.87 -34.61 16.74
C ASP A 12 7.68 -34.65 15.20
N LEU A 13 8.65 -34.15 14.43
CA LEU A 13 8.61 -34.04 12.97
C LEU A 13 9.52 -35.06 12.27
N VAL A 14 10.63 -35.46 12.90
CA VAL A 14 11.56 -36.43 12.29
C VAL A 14 10.89 -37.80 12.12
N GLY A 15 10.89 -38.28 10.86
CA GLY A 15 10.27 -39.52 10.48
C GLY A 15 8.73 -39.53 10.51
N ASN A 16 8.11 -38.31 10.48
CA ASN A 16 6.68 -38.12 10.50
C ASN A 16 5.94 -38.83 11.67
N LYS A 17 6.63 -38.98 12.81
CA LYS A 17 6.14 -39.81 13.95
C LYS A 17 4.90 -39.23 14.62
N ALA A 18 4.88 -37.90 14.82
CA ALA A 18 3.75 -37.23 15.47
C ALA A 18 3.02 -36.28 14.52
N ASN A 19 3.76 -35.68 13.58
CA ASN A 19 3.20 -34.77 12.58
C ASN A 19 4.11 -34.71 11.35
N SER A 20 3.54 -34.47 10.18
CA SER A 20 4.31 -34.14 8.97
C SER A 20 4.51 -32.64 8.88
N TYR A 21 5.67 -32.20 8.35
CA TYR A 21 5.92 -30.76 8.13
C TYR A 21 4.84 -30.12 7.26
N VAL A 22 4.36 -30.80 6.23
CA VAL A 22 3.28 -30.35 5.34
C VAL A 22 2.01 -29.96 6.11
N ASN A 23 1.68 -30.69 7.19
CA ASN A 23 0.52 -30.38 8.02
C ASN A 23 0.66 -29.08 8.84
N LEU A 24 1.87 -28.53 8.93
CA LEU A 24 2.11 -27.25 9.57
C LEU A 24 1.87 -26.07 8.64
N ILE A 25 1.78 -26.30 7.34
CA ILE A 25 1.42 -25.27 6.37
C ILE A 25 -0.05 -24.87 6.61
N HIS A 26 -0.34 -23.59 6.51
CA HIS A 26 -1.72 -23.09 6.63
C HIS A 26 -2.57 -23.62 5.48
N GLU A 27 -3.84 -23.99 5.74
CA GLU A 27 -4.70 -24.67 4.77
C GLU A 27 -4.86 -23.89 3.46
N GLU A 28 -4.97 -22.57 3.55
CA GLU A 28 -5.11 -21.70 2.37
C GLU A 28 -3.84 -21.63 1.52
N ASP A 29 -2.68 -21.92 2.11
CA ASP A 29 -1.38 -21.80 1.42
C ASP A 29 -0.88 -23.18 0.91
N ALA A 30 -1.44 -24.29 1.42
CA ALA A 30 -0.96 -25.65 1.14
C ALA A 30 -0.89 -25.97 -0.36
N GLN A 31 -1.94 -25.64 -1.11
CA GLN A 31 -2.01 -25.94 -2.54
C GLN A 31 -0.93 -25.17 -3.33
N SER A 32 -0.74 -23.89 -3.02
CA SER A 32 0.25 -23.06 -3.71
C SER A 32 1.69 -23.49 -3.44
N VAL A 33 1.95 -24.01 -2.23
CA VAL A 33 3.26 -24.58 -1.86
C VAL A 33 3.49 -25.88 -2.60
N ASP A 34 2.51 -26.78 -2.62
CA ASP A 34 2.58 -28.05 -3.34
C ASP A 34 2.82 -27.83 -4.84
N ASP A 35 2.10 -26.91 -5.47
CA ASP A 35 2.25 -26.57 -6.89
C ASP A 35 3.65 -26.03 -7.18
N ALA A 36 4.19 -25.17 -6.32
CA ALA A 36 5.53 -24.61 -6.48
C ALA A 36 6.62 -25.68 -6.34
N VAL A 37 6.49 -26.59 -5.38
CA VAL A 37 7.43 -27.71 -5.18
C VAL A 37 7.35 -28.69 -6.35
N ALA A 38 6.14 -29.03 -6.80
CA ALA A 38 5.94 -29.93 -7.94
C ALA A 38 6.55 -29.36 -9.23
N ALA A 39 6.32 -28.07 -9.51
CA ALA A 39 6.90 -27.41 -10.67
C ALA A 39 8.43 -27.33 -10.60
N ALA A 40 9.00 -27.13 -9.41
CA ALA A 40 10.44 -27.12 -9.19
C ALA A 40 11.07 -28.49 -9.45
N ILE A 41 10.43 -29.56 -8.98
CA ILE A 41 10.85 -30.95 -9.24
C ILE A 41 10.85 -31.26 -10.73
N GLU A 42 9.74 -30.95 -11.43
CA GLU A 42 9.59 -31.19 -12.87
C GLU A 42 10.66 -30.45 -13.69
N GLN A 43 10.99 -29.22 -13.30
CA GLN A 43 11.95 -28.36 -13.99
C GLN A 43 13.41 -28.56 -13.52
N HIS A 44 13.66 -29.43 -12.54
CA HIS A 44 14.98 -29.59 -11.90
C HIS A 44 15.54 -28.24 -11.37
N LYS A 45 14.67 -27.45 -10.72
CA LYS A 45 15.00 -26.14 -10.17
C LYS A 45 14.73 -26.08 -8.68
N ASN A 46 15.18 -25.00 -8.07
CA ASN A 46 14.85 -24.66 -6.71
C ASN A 46 13.50 -23.89 -6.66
N TRP A 47 12.78 -24.04 -5.53
CA TRP A 47 11.63 -23.21 -5.20
C TRP A 47 12.02 -22.10 -4.22
N ASP A 48 11.23 -21.01 -4.23
CA ASP A 48 11.32 -19.88 -3.30
C ASP A 48 9.88 -19.42 -3.04
N VAL A 49 9.32 -19.78 -1.87
CA VAL A 49 7.91 -19.55 -1.57
C VAL A 49 7.72 -18.95 -0.18
N ASP A 50 6.78 -18.02 -0.09
CA ASP A 50 6.31 -17.46 1.17
C ASP A 50 4.98 -18.13 1.53
N TYR A 51 4.83 -18.59 2.77
CA TYR A 51 3.59 -19.16 3.28
C TYR A 51 3.46 -18.98 4.78
N ARG A 52 2.25 -19.22 5.31
CA ARG A 52 1.98 -19.21 6.75
C ARG A 52 2.23 -20.59 7.35
N LEU A 53 3.03 -20.61 8.40
CA LEU A 53 3.33 -21.81 9.16
C LEU A 53 2.54 -21.80 10.48
N LYS A 54 1.74 -22.85 10.73
CA LYS A 54 0.99 -23.03 11.99
C LYS A 54 1.96 -23.29 13.14
N CYS A 55 1.86 -22.44 14.17
CA CYS A 55 2.63 -22.62 15.39
C CYS A 55 1.94 -23.56 16.36
N LYS A 56 2.69 -24.25 17.21
CA LYS A 56 2.15 -25.12 18.27
C LYS A 56 1.32 -24.32 19.27
N LYS A 57 1.64 -23.05 19.47
CA LYS A 57 0.91 -22.08 20.30
C LYS A 57 0.93 -20.72 19.60
N GLY A 58 -0.19 -20.02 19.64
CA GLY A 58 -0.32 -18.69 19.06
C GLY A 58 -0.78 -18.68 17.60
N GLU A 59 -0.65 -17.54 16.98
CA GLU A 59 -1.04 -17.32 15.60
C GLU A 59 -0.01 -17.91 14.61
N PRO A 60 -0.45 -18.25 13.38
CA PRO A 60 0.48 -18.62 12.32
C PRO A 60 1.50 -17.52 12.04
N ILE A 61 2.71 -17.89 11.67
CA ILE A 61 3.77 -16.96 11.30
C ILE A 61 4.08 -17.07 9.81
N TRP A 62 4.45 -15.95 9.19
CA TRP A 62 4.96 -15.95 7.83
C TRP A 62 6.39 -16.48 7.78
N VAL A 63 6.61 -17.42 6.90
CA VAL A 63 7.92 -17.99 6.60
C VAL A 63 8.20 -17.92 5.10
N ASN A 64 9.47 -17.87 4.75
CA ASN A 64 9.98 -18.11 3.40
C ASN A 64 10.71 -19.44 3.39
N GLU A 65 10.42 -20.28 2.44
CA GLU A 65 11.15 -21.51 2.18
C GLU A 65 11.86 -21.44 0.85
N LYS A 66 13.17 -21.70 0.91
CA LYS A 66 14.02 -21.90 -0.27
C LYS A 66 14.54 -23.32 -0.22
N GLY A 67 14.21 -24.09 -1.25
CA GLY A 67 14.63 -25.48 -1.30
C GLY A 67 14.77 -25.98 -2.73
N GLY A 68 15.14 -27.25 -2.85
CA GLY A 68 15.29 -27.91 -4.15
C GLY A 68 15.24 -29.43 -4.02
N PRO A 69 14.96 -30.14 -5.13
CA PRO A 69 15.07 -31.59 -5.20
C PRO A 69 16.53 -32.00 -5.30
N VAL A 70 16.89 -33.05 -4.60
CA VAL A 70 18.14 -33.79 -4.77
C VAL A 70 17.80 -35.09 -5.49
N PHE A 71 18.44 -35.32 -6.64
CA PHE A 71 18.21 -36.49 -7.48
C PHE A 71 19.29 -37.54 -7.21
N ASP A 72 18.92 -38.81 -7.35
CA ASP A 72 19.84 -39.94 -7.34
C ASP A 72 20.44 -40.21 -8.72
N ASP A 73 21.27 -41.26 -8.83
CA ASP A 73 21.94 -41.65 -10.06
C ASP A 73 20.97 -42.09 -11.17
N ASP A 74 19.75 -42.46 -10.81
CA ASP A 74 18.66 -42.88 -11.73
C ASP A 74 17.75 -41.69 -12.11
N ASN A 75 18.14 -40.47 -11.74
CA ASN A 75 17.37 -39.23 -11.97
C ASN A 75 15.98 -39.24 -11.29
N GLN A 76 15.86 -40.00 -10.16
CA GLN A 76 14.68 -39.95 -9.32
C GLN A 76 14.94 -39.03 -8.13
N VAL A 77 13.87 -38.41 -7.61
CA VAL A 77 13.98 -37.56 -6.42
C VAL A 77 14.37 -38.41 -5.19
N ALA A 78 15.60 -38.29 -4.73
CA ALA A 78 16.09 -38.97 -3.54
C ALA A 78 15.51 -38.33 -2.28
N PHE A 79 15.56 -36.99 -2.20
CA PHE A 79 14.96 -36.20 -1.12
C PHE A 79 14.81 -34.72 -1.55
N LEU A 80 14.05 -33.99 -0.74
CA LEU A 80 13.92 -32.53 -0.84
C LEU A 80 14.69 -31.91 0.32
N GLU A 81 15.46 -30.85 0.04
CA GLU A 81 16.13 -30.09 1.07
C GLU A 81 15.78 -28.61 0.97
N GLY A 82 15.76 -27.90 2.11
CA GLY A 82 15.45 -26.50 2.10
C GLY A 82 15.72 -25.80 3.43
N VAL A 83 15.66 -24.50 3.37
CA VAL A 83 15.81 -23.61 4.52
C VAL A 83 14.53 -22.82 4.69
N VAL A 84 13.98 -22.85 5.90
CA VAL A 84 12.79 -22.10 6.28
C VAL A 84 13.21 -20.94 7.18
N THR A 85 12.86 -19.73 6.77
CA THR A 85 13.23 -18.48 7.46
C THR A 85 11.96 -17.73 7.91
N ASN A 86 11.97 -17.25 9.15
CA ASN A 86 10.90 -16.39 9.63
C ASN A 86 10.96 -15.03 8.93
N ILE A 87 9.87 -14.67 8.25
CA ILE A 87 9.72 -13.40 7.54
C ILE A 87 8.57 -12.55 8.09
N GLN A 88 8.08 -12.87 9.29
CA GLN A 88 6.96 -12.17 9.91
C GLN A 88 7.17 -10.66 9.97
N ALA A 89 8.36 -10.22 10.41
CA ALA A 89 8.68 -8.79 10.49
C ALA A 89 8.65 -8.12 9.10
N ARG A 90 9.20 -8.79 8.07
CA ARG A 90 9.16 -8.29 6.67
C ARG A 90 7.72 -8.15 6.18
N LYS A 91 6.89 -9.16 6.39
CA LYS A 91 5.47 -9.15 5.97
C LYS A 91 4.66 -8.08 6.68
N MET A 92 4.88 -7.89 7.98
CA MET A 92 4.22 -6.83 8.74
C MET A 92 4.59 -5.44 8.22
N GLN A 93 5.88 -5.20 7.93
CA GLN A 93 6.34 -3.93 7.35
C GLN A 93 5.75 -3.69 5.95
N GLU A 94 5.64 -4.74 5.14
CA GLU A 94 5.05 -4.67 3.79
C GLU A 94 3.56 -4.30 3.87
N LEU A 95 2.80 -4.96 4.74
CA LEU A 95 1.37 -4.66 4.98
C LEU A 95 1.16 -3.25 5.53
N GLU A 96 1.99 -2.83 6.49
CA GLU A 96 1.92 -1.48 7.05
C GLU A 96 2.27 -0.42 6.01
N ARG A 97 3.26 -0.68 5.15
CA ARG A 97 3.59 0.22 4.03
C ARG A 97 2.44 0.31 3.04
N GLN A 98 1.84 -0.82 2.67
CA GLN A 98 0.71 -0.85 1.76
C GLN A 98 -0.49 -0.08 2.32
N SER A 99 -0.85 -0.33 3.59
CA SER A 99 -1.93 0.39 4.26
C SER A 99 -1.69 1.90 4.30
N ARG A 100 -0.45 2.34 4.56
CA ARG A 100 -0.09 3.77 4.50
C ARG A 100 -0.20 4.36 3.10
N MET A 101 0.15 3.59 2.07
CA MET A 101 0.01 4.05 0.68
C MET A 101 -1.46 4.23 0.30
N GLU A 102 -2.33 3.29 0.67
CA GLU A 102 -3.77 3.37 0.44
C GLU A 102 -4.39 4.59 1.15
N GLU A 103 -3.95 4.87 2.38
CA GLU A 103 -4.38 6.05 3.14
C GLU A 103 -3.94 7.36 2.45
N VAL A 104 -2.70 7.43 1.99
CA VAL A 104 -2.19 8.61 1.26
C VAL A 104 -2.95 8.82 -0.06
N GLU A 105 -3.24 7.76 -0.81
CA GLU A 105 -4.04 7.84 -2.05
C GLU A 105 -5.46 8.36 -1.76
N SER A 106 -6.10 7.86 -0.70
CA SER A 106 -7.42 8.33 -0.26
C SER A 106 -7.39 9.82 0.08
N HIS A 107 -6.42 10.26 0.91
CA HIS A 107 -6.28 11.66 1.28
C HIS A 107 -5.96 12.57 0.09
N SER A 108 -5.12 12.11 -0.84
CA SER A 108 -4.84 12.83 -2.09
C SER A 108 -6.11 13.08 -2.90
N SER A 109 -6.95 12.06 -3.04
CA SER A 109 -8.26 12.17 -3.71
C SER A 109 -9.15 13.21 -3.04
N ASP A 110 -9.20 13.22 -1.71
CA ASP A 110 -10.04 14.16 -0.96
C ASP A 110 -9.50 15.60 -1.06
N ILE A 111 -8.18 15.79 -1.03
CA ILE A 111 -7.56 17.11 -1.28
C ILE A 111 -7.97 17.64 -2.66
N VAL A 112 -7.93 16.82 -3.71
CA VAL A 112 -8.35 17.24 -5.05
C VAL A 112 -9.81 17.66 -5.08
N LYS A 113 -10.72 16.91 -4.43
CA LYS A 113 -12.15 17.29 -4.32
C LYS A 113 -12.32 18.65 -3.61
N GLN A 114 -11.60 18.85 -2.50
CA GLN A 114 -11.70 20.12 -1.76
C GLN A 114 -11.13 21.29 -2.55
N THR A 115 -10.04 21.11 -3.30
CA THR A 115 -9.49 22.16 -4.17
C THR A 115 -10.49 22.55 -5.28
N HIS A 116 -11.24 21.61 -5.84
CA HIS A 116 -12.33 21.95 -6.78
C HIS A 116 -13.41 22.80 -6.13
N THR A 117 -13.83 22.45 -4.92
CA THR A 117 -14.81 23.25 -4.17
C THR A 117 -14.31 24.66 -3.92
N ILE A 118 -13.04 24.83 -3.53
CA ILE A 118 -12.42 26.15 -3.34
C ILE A 118 -12.43 26.96 -4.66
N LEU A 119 -12.06 26.31 -5.78
CA LEU A 119 -12.08 26.99 -7.09
C LEU A 119 -13.46 27.50 -7.48
N ASP A 120 -14.52 26.76 -7.18
CA ASP A 120 -15.90 27.19 -7.44
C ASP A 120 -16.34 28.36 -6.54
N MET A 121 -15.95 28.33 -5.26
CA MET A 121 -16.15 29.47 -4.35
C MET A 121 -15.41 30.72 -4.87
N LEU A 122 -14.19 30.59 -5.38
CA LEU A 122 -13.41 31.69 -5.93
C LEU A 122 -14.03 32.30 -7.20
N LYS A 123 -14.68 31.47 -8.05
CA LYS A 123 -15.48 31.99 -9.18
C LYS A 123 -16.61 32.89 -8.69
N THR A 124 -17.32 32.44 -7.67
CA THR A 124 -18.42 33.22 -7.06
C THR A 124 -17.90 34.52 -6.44
N LEU A 125 -16.78 34.48 -5.71
CA LEU A 125 -16.15 35.69 -5.15
C LEU A 125 -15.70 36.70 -6.21
N ARG A 126 -15.15 36.21 -7.34
CA ARG A 126 -14.82 37.08 -8.48
C ARG A 126 -16.04 37.78 -9.07
N LEU A 127 -17.15 37.09 -9.23
CA LEU A 127 -18.41 37.66 -9.71
C LEU A 127 -18.97 38.68 -8.71
N LEU A 128 -18.95 38.38 -7.42
CA LEU A 128 -19.38 39.30 -6.37
C LEU A 128 -18.53 40.57 -6.33
N SER A 129 -17.19 40.46 -6.42
CA SER A 129 -16.27 41.56 -6.43
C SER A 129 -16.47 42.44 -7.68
N LEU A 130 -16.71 41.84 -8.84
CA LEU A 130 -17.02 42.53 -10.06
C LEU A 130 -18.33 43.33 -9.93
N ASN A 131 -19.41 42.70 -9.44
CA ASN A 131 -20.67 43.39 -9.21
C ASN A 131 -20.54 44.55 -8.19
N ALA A 132 -19.77 44.34 -7.11
CA ALA A 132 -19.47 45.38 -6.14
C ALA A 132 -18.67 46.55 -6.76
N SER A 133 -17.73 46.25 -7.65
CA SER A 133 -16.97 47.28 -8.37
C SER A 133 -17.88 48.10 -9.30
N ILE A 134 -18.82 47.45 -9.99
CA ILE A 134 -19.78 48.12 -10.86
C ILE A 134 -20.70 49.06 -10.05
N GLU A 135 -21.23 48.58 -8.91
CA GLU A 135 -22.11 49.39 -8.09
C GLU A 135 -21.38 50.52 -7.37
N ALA A 136 -20.14 50.27 -6.96
CA ALA A 136 -19.26 51.34 -6.44
C ALA A 136 -19.01 52.44 -7.47
N ALA A 137 -18.76 52.08 -8.72
CA ALA A 137 -18.62 53.05 -9.82
C ALA A 137 -19.94 53.83 -10.08
N ARG A 138 -21.06 53.18 -9.95
CA ARG A 138 -22.40 53.77 -10.10
C ARG A 138 -22.71 54.80 -9.01
N ALA A 139 -22.20 54.59 -7.79
CA ALA A 139 -22.37 55.49 -6.65
C ALA A 139 -21.41 56.71 -6.70
N GLY A 140 -20.51 56.82 -7.69
CA GLY A 140 -19.62 57.97 -7.88
C GLY A 140 -18.69 58.16 -6.66
N ASP A 141 -18.56 59.41 -6.20
CA ASP A 141 -17.67 59.73 -5.08
C ASP A 141 -17.99 59.03 -3.79
N ALA A 142 -19.26 58.74 -3.52
CA ALA A 142 -19.71 57.97 -2.35
C ALA A 142 -19.27 56.49 -2.40
N GLY A 143 -19.02 55.95 -3.58
CA GLY A 143 -18.62 54.54 -3.80
C GLY A 143 -17.10 54.28 -3.71
N ARG A 144 -16.25 55.30 -3.61
CA ARG A 144 -14.78 55.12 -3.66
C ARG A 144 -14.23 54.11 -2.68
N GLY A 145 -14.70 54.11 -1.43
CA GLY A 145 -14.25 53.14 -0.42
C GLY A 145 -14.64 51.68 -0.77
N PHE A 146 -15.85 51.50 -1.31
CA PHE A 146 -16.33 50.19 -1.75
C PHE A 146 -15.55 49.66 -2.97
N ALA A 147 -15.17 50.56 -3.90
CA ALA A 147 -14.36 50.16 -5.06
C ALA A 147 -12.99 49.58 -4.65
N VAL A 148 -12.33 50.17 -3.64
CA VAL A 148 -11.06 49.68 -3.11
C VAL A 148 -11.22 48.26 -2.50
N VAL A 149 -12.27 48.08 -1.71
CA VAL A 149 -12.54 46.76 -1.09
C VAL A 149 -12.85 45.71 -2.16
N ALA A 150 -13.65 46.05 -3.16
CA ALA A 150 -13.98 45.12 -4.24
C ALA A 150 -12.72 44.68 -5.04
N GLU A 151 -11.84 45.66 -5.36
CA GLU A 151 -10.58 45.32 -6.04
C GLU A 151 -9.65 44.45 -5.18
N GLU A 152 -9.59 44.67 -3.85
CA GLU A 152 -8.79 43.85 -2.96
C GLU A 152 -9.35 42.41 -2.83
N VAL A 153 -10.69 42.25 -2.77
CA VAL A 153 -11.33 40.94 -2.79
C VAL A 153 -11.03 40.19 -4.10
N LYS A 154 -11.06 40.90 -5.24
CA LYS A 154 -10.69 40.30 -6.53
C LYS A 154 -9.24 39.80 -6.53
N LYS A 155 -8.29 40.60 -6.09
CA LYS A 155 -6.86 40.23 -5.99
C LYS A 155 -6.67 39.02 -5.05
N LEU A 156 -7.36 39.01 -3.92
CA LEU A 156 -7.31 37.90 -2.99
C LEU A 156 -7.84 36.59 -3.63
N ALA A 157 -8.97 36.68 -4.36
CA ALA A 157 -9.51 35.53 -5.08
C ALA A 157 -8.56 35.02 -6.16
N GLU A 158 -7.83 35.89 -6.86
CA GLU A 158 -6.84 35.49 -7.86
C GLU A 158 -5.63 34.80 -7.22
N ARG A 159 -5.08 35.37 -6.15
CA ARG A 159 -3.95 34.75 -5.41
C ARG A 159 -4.32 33.40 -4.80
N THR A 160 -5.50 33.31 -4.20
CA THR A 160 -5.99 32.04 -3.64
C THR A 160 -6.19 31.01 -4.74
N GLY A 161 -6.69 31.40 -5.92
CA GLY A 161 -6.83 30.50 -7.06
C GLY A 161 -5.48 29.94 -7.55
N GLN A 162 -4.44 30.75 -7.59
CA GLN A 162 -3.09 30.32 -7.94
C GLN A 162 -2.56 29.30 -6.92
N ALA A 163 -2.71 29.57 -5.62
CA ALA A 163 -2.28 28.65 -4.56
C ALA A 163 -3.04 27.31 -4.63
N THR A 164 -4.35 27.36 -4.90
CA THR A 164 -5.19 26.16 -5.04
C THR A 164 -4.78 25.33 -6.27
N ALA A 165 -4.45 25.97 -7.38
CA ALA A 165 -3.95 25.28 -8.57
C ALA A 165 -2.60 24.57 -8.28
N GLU A 166 -1.72 25.22 -7.52
CA GLU A 166 -0.44 24.63 -7.11
C GLU A 166 -0.63 23.44 -6.18
N ILE A 167 -1.54 23.50 -5.21
CA ILE A 167 -1.91 22.36 -4.36
C ILE A 167 -2.38 21.18 -5.23
N THR A 168 -3.26 21.44 -6.21
CA THR A 168 -3.75 20.40 -7.12
C THR A 168 -2.61 19.77 -7.93
N ARG A 169 -1.65 20.57 -8.38
CA ARG A 169 -0.47 20.09 -9.11
C ARG A 169 0.38 19.17 -8.23
N LEU A 170 0.73 19.62 -7.04
CA LEU A 170 1.55 18.86 -6.08
C LEU A 170 0.89 17.54 -5.65
N THR A 171 -0.43 17.58 -5.44
CA THR A 171 -1.19 16.37 -5.09
C THR A 171 -1.16 15.34 -6.23
N LYS A 172 -1.28 15.77 -7.48
CA LYS A 172 -1.16 14.87 -8.65
C LYS A 172 0.25 14.30 -8.82
N GLU A 173 1.28 15.08 -8.52
CA GLU A 173 2.66 14.59 -8.53
C GLU A 173 2.90 13.55 -7.44
N LEU A 174 2.35 13.79 -6.24
CA LEU A 174 2.39 12.81 -5.15
C LEU A 174 1.72 11.49 -5.57
N ASP A 175 0.53 11.54 -6.17
CA ASP A 175 -0.20 10.36 -6.66
C ASP A 175 0.58 9.60 -7.76
N ALA A 176 1.35 10.31 -8.58
CA ALA A 176 2.20 9.70 -9.58
C ALA A 176 3.44 9.00 -9.00
N LEU A 177 3.93 9.44 -7.83
CA LEU A 177 5.07 8.83 -7.14
C LEU A 177 4.66 7.57 -6.33
N LEU A 178 3.37 7.39 -6.06
CA LEU A 178 2.84 6.25 -5.32
C LEU A 178 2.51 5.05 -6.24
N LYS A 179 2.45 5.26 -7.55
CA LYS A 179 2.20 4.24 -8.59
C LYS A 179 3.48 3.69 -9.17
#